data_e750410304d6a8a1e5559b4ab9f68732
#
_entry.id   e750410304d6a8a1e5559b4ab9f68732
#
_cell.length_a   1.000
_cell.length_b   1.000
_cell.length_c   1.000
_cell.angle_alpha   90.00
_cell.angle_beta   90.00
_cell.angle_gamma   90.00
#
_symmetry.space_group_name_H-M   'P 1'
#
loop_
_entity.id
_entity.type
_entity.pdbx_description
1 polymer ?
#
loop_
_entity_poly.entity_id
_entity_poly.type
_entity_poly.pdbx_seq_one_letter_code
_entity_poly.pdbx_strand_id
1 'polypeptide(L)'
;KVMCGMGAYVAIWPDKKIFNTNDKTLKDMEASKATAGTVTFSTCTLDGADITPITKAPSIGAASPQSPKADDLWLDTSSTPHVIKKYTTTWTKITTCSNGAIYWMDTGTTPNALKLWSESENQWTAVATSYTKISNTGIGKPFEKYDVVKIDGVTGSIADTFNQDMAIWDKKDDFIIVTALLTNNTTQTGVITLKRSVPDMDYVCESDNRIWGCSSEKHEIYCCKQGDMTNWYSYLGTAADSYAATVGSDGEFTGCTAYGGQVLFFKEDCIHKVYGSYPANYQINTQRCRGVQKGCSESLVLVNEILYYKSREDVCAYDGSTPVSISAALGGERYEKVRAGALGAK
;
A
#
# COMPACT_ATOMS: atom_id res chain seq x y z
N LYS A 1 -22.19 -2.10 14.66
CA LYS A 1 -21.28 -1.26 13.83
C LYS A 1 -20.26 -0.62 14.75
N VAL A 2 -19.03 -0.56 14.30
CA VAL A 2 -17.94 0.09 15.00
C VAL A 2 -17.55 1.33 14.21
N MET A 3 -17.30 2.42 14.89
CA MET A 3 -16.97 3.71 14.28
C MET A 3 -15.73 4.29 14.93
N CYS A 4 -14.87 4.91 14.13
CA CYS A 4 -13.65 5.56 14.60
C CYS A 4 -13.44 6.88 13.87
N GLY A 5 -13.18 7.94 14.62
CA GLY A 5 -12.85 9.26 14.06
C GLY A 5 -11.36 9.39 13.80
N MET A 6 -10.98 10.03 12.69
CA MET A 6 -9.61 10.45 12.39
C MET A 6 -9.68 11.79 11.63
N GLY A 7 -9.26 12.85 12.28
CA GLY A 7 -9.42 14.21 11.76
C GLY A 7 -10.90 14.56 11.53
N ALA A 8 -11.22 15.02 10.33
CA ALA A 8 -12.61 15.36 9.93
C ALA A 8 -13.42 14.16 9.45
N TYR A 9 -12.89 12.96 9.52
CA TYR A 9 -13.53 11.76 8.97
C TYR A 9 -13.92 10.78 10.05
N VAL A 10 -15.03 10.06 9.82
CA VAL A 10 -15.48 8.93 10.65
C VAL A 10 -15.53 7.68 9.77
N ALA A 11 -14.70 6.72 10.10
CA ALA A 11 -14.65 5.41 9.46
C ALA A 11 -15.68 4.47 10.12
N ILE A 12 -16.38 3.65 9.32
CA ILE A 12 -17.51 2.82 9.75
C ILE A 12 -17.30 1.38 9.28
N TRP A 13 -17.23 0.42 10.22
CA TRP A 13 -17.24 -1.01 9.95
C TRP A 13 -18.53 -1.67 10.42
N PRO A 14 -18.98 -2.77 9.80
CA PRO A 14 -18.37 -3.49 8.66
C PRO A 14 -18.66 -2.86 7.29
N ASP A 15 -19.37 -1.73 7.22
CA ASP A 15 -19.82 -1.11 5.96
C ASP A 15 -18.67 -0.59 5.10
N LYS A 16 -17.45 -0.46 5.68
CA LYS A 16 -16.24 0.07 5.02
C LYS A 16 -16.48 1.42 4.35
N LYS A 17 -17.11 2.32 5.09
CA LYS A 17 -17.47 3.66 4.62
C LYS A 17 -16.79 4.75 5.44
N ILE A 18 -16.58 5.89 4.80
CA ILE A 18 -16.04 7.10 5.42
C ILE A 18 -17.09 8.19 5.33
N PHE A 19 -17.43 8.74 6.48
CA PHE A 19 -18.24 9.95 6.57
C PHE A 19 -17.35 11.16 6.80
N ASN A 20 -17.42 12.17 5.93
CA ASN A 20 -16.73 13.44 6.12
C ASN A 20 -17.66 14.40 6.88
N THR A 21 -17.23 14.86 8.05
CA THR A 21 -18.04 15.73 8.92
C THR A 21 -18.15 17.16 8.39
N ASN A 22 -17.24 17.61 7.52
CA ASN A 22 -17.24 18.96 6.98
C ASN A 22 -18.31 19.15 5.88
N ASP A 23 -18.28 18.26 4.89
CA ASP A 23 -19.20 18.32 3.73
C ASP A 23 -20.37 17.35 3.81
N LYS A 24 -20.42 16.53 4.87
CA LYS A 24 -21.46 15.52 5.16
C LYS A 24 -21.58 14.45 4.07
N THR A 25 -20.52 14.19 3.33
CA THR A 25 -20.49 13.14 2.31
C THR A 25 -20.15 11.78 2.91
N LEU A 26 -20.72 10.73 2.33
CA LEU A 26 -20.43 9.33 2.65
C LEU A 26 -19.81 8.68 1.43
N LYS A 27 -18.62 8.08 1.60
CA LYS A 27 -17.86 7.42 0.53
C LYS A 27 -17.48 6.01 0.93
N ASP A 28 -17.26 5.14 -0.06
CA ASP A 28 -16.67 3.81 0.16
C ASP A 28 -15.16 3.92 0.40
N MET A 29 -14.65 3.12 1.34
CA MET A 29 -13.20 2.98 1.54
C MET A 29 -12.59 2.10 0.46
N GLU A 30 -13.32 1.10 -0.01
CA GLU A 30 -12.89 0.22 -1.10
C GLU A 30 -13.12 0.91 -2.45
N ALA A 31 -12.29 0.58 -3.41
CA ALA A 31 -12.44 1.02 -4.78
C ALA A 31 -12.14 -0.13 -5.74
N SER A 32 -12.87 -0.19 -6.85
CA SER A 32 -12.62 -1.19 -7.88
C SER A 32 -12.85 -0.63 -9.27
N LYS A 33 -12.12 -1.17 -10.23
CA LYS A 33 -12.29 -0.87 -11.65
C LYS A 33 -12.07 -2.13 -12.46
N ALA A 34 -13.06 -2.49 -13.26
CA ALA A 34 -12.91 -3.43 -14.34
C ALA A 34 -12.66 -2.68 -15.65
N THR A 35 -11.68 -3.12 -16.42
CA THR A 35 -11.37 -2.55 -17.73
C THR A 35 -12.33 -3.06 -18.81
N ALA A 36 -12.44 -2.31 -19.90
CA ALA A 36 -13.19 -2.72 -21.08
C ALA A 36 -12.35 -2.48 -22.34
N GLY A 37 -12.44 -3.37 -23.31
CA GLY A 37 -11.69 -3.26 -24.55
C GLY A 37 -10.20 -3.56 -24.38
N THR A 38 -9.37 -2.79 -25.06
CA THR A 38 -7.92 -2.98 -25.05
C THR A 38 -7.27 -2.27 -23.88
N VAL A 39 -6.44 -3.00 -23.15
CA VAL A 39 -5.54 -2.47 -22.12
C VAL A 39 -4.13 -2.45 -22.67
N THR A 40 -3.43 -1.34 -22.53
CA THR A 40 -2.04 -1.20 -22.99
C THR A 40 -1.10 -1.16 -21.81
N PHE A 41 -0.01 -1.92 -21.90
CA PHE A 41 1.12 -1.91 -20.98
C PHE A 41 2.32 -1.34 -21.71
N SER A 42 2.84 -0.22 -21.25
CA SER A 42 4.01 0.45 -21.86
C SER A 42 5.04 0.83 -20.79
N THR A 43 6.31 0.66 -21.14
CA THR A 43 7.41 1.22 -20.33
C THR A 43 7.32 2.74 -20.36
N CYS A 44 7.47 3.36 -19.19
CA CYS A 44 7.39 4.82 -19.07
C CYS A 44 8.34 5.36 -18.02
N THR A 45 8.48 6.67 -17.97
CA THR A 45 9.07 7.41 -16.84
C THR A 45 8.06 7.56 -15.71
N LEU A 46 8.49 7.97 -14.52
CA LEU A 46 7.59 8.20 -13.39
C LEU A 46 6.51 9.27 -13.68
N ASP A 47 6.81 10.25 -14.49
CA ASP A 47 5.86 11.30 -14.92
C ASP A 47 4.94 10.87 -16.09
N GLY A 48 5.06 9.61 -16.53
CA GLY A 48 4.19 8.99 -17.52
C GLY A 48 4.59 9.19 -18.96
N ALA A 49 5.80 9.73 -19.24
CA ALA A 49 6.31 9.80 -20.60
C ALA A 49 6.65 8.39 -21.13
N ASP A 50 6.11 8.05 -22.29
CA ASP A 50 6.33 6.74 -22.89
C ASP A 50 7.79 6.54 -23.29
N ILE A 51 8.31 5.36 -23.01
CA ILE A 51 9.63 4.90 -23.40
C ILE A 51 9.46 3.78 -24.42
N THR A 52 10.15 3.91 -25.58
CA THR A 52 10.29 2.83 -26.56
C THR A 52 11.76 2.45 -26.62
N PRO A 53 12.24 1.55 -25.75
CA PRO A 53 13.65 1.23 -25.64
C PRO A 53 14.18 0.63 -26.95
N ILE A 54 15.46 0.88 -27.27
CA ILE A 54 16.13 0.04 -28.25
C ILE A 54 16.29 -1.36 -27.67
N THR A 55 16.17 -2.39 -28.52
CA THR A 55 16.25 -3.81 -28.11
C THR A 55 17.52 -4.49 -28.64
N LYS A 56 18.27 -3.80 -29.49
CA LYS A 56 19.52 -4.28 -30.09
C LYS A 56 20.66 -3.36 -29.66
N ALA A 57 21.76 -3.93 -29.23
CA ALA A 57 22.96 -3.15 -28.93
C ALA A 57 23.46 -2.41 -30.18
N PRO A 58 23.79 -1.11 -30.10
CA PRO A 58 24.39 -0.39 -31.22
C PRO A 58 25.81 -0.90 -31.52
N SER A 59 26.22 -0.89 -32.79
CA SER A 59 27.60 -1.03 -33.16
C SER A 59 28.35 0.22 -32.73
N ILE A 60 29.60 0.09 -32.24
CA ILE A 60 30.39 1.19 -31.67
C ILE A 60 31.56 1.51 -32.58
N GLY A 61 31.75 2.79 -32.91
CA GLY A 61 32.87 3.25 -33.70
C GLY A 61 32.81 4.71 -34.10
N ALA A 62 33.96 5.30 -34.42
CA ALA A 62 34.06 6.66 -34.92
C ALA A 62 33.65 6.78 -36.41
N ALA A 63 33.72 5.68 -37.15
CA ALA A 63 33.23 5.59 -38.52
C ALA A 63 31.91 4.80 -38.57
N SER A 64 31.01 5.22 -39.47
CA SER A 64 29.74 4.53 -39.66
C SER A 64 29.94 3.10 -40.17
N PRO A 65 29.12 2.14 -39.72
CA PRO A 65 29.10 0.78 -40.26
C PRO A 65 28.97 0.74 -41.76
N GLN A 66 29.74 -0.16 -42.40
CA GLN A 66 29.64 -0.39 -43.83
C GLN A 66 28.41 -1.25 -44.16
N SER A 67 27.73 -0.93 -45.29
CA SER A 67 26.53 -1.66 -45.75
C SER A 67 25.44 -1.79 -44.70
N PRO A 68 25.01 -0.70 -44.06
CA PRO A 68 24.00 -0.74 -43.01
C PRO A 68 22.64 -1.17 -43.58
N LYS A 69 21.86 -1.89 -42.76
CA LYS A 69 20.49 -2.24 -43.04
C LYS A 69 19.52 -1.31 -42.30
N ALA A 70 18.28 -1.23 -42.78
CA ALA A 70 17.24 -0.53 -42.05
C ALA A 70 17.15 -1.03 -40.61
N ASP A 71 16.95 -0.12 -39.68
CA ASP A 71 16.90 -0.35 -38.21
C ASP A 71 18.24 -0.71 -37.53
N ASP A 72 19.37 -0.68 -38.25
CA ASP A 72 20.66 -0.81 -37.59
C ASP A 72 20.94 0.42 -36.70
N LEU A 73 21.62 0.16 -35.60
CA LEU A 73 21.98 1.12 -34.57
C LEU A 73 23.49 1.30 -34.52
N TRP A 74 23.94 2.55 -34.40
CA TRP A 74 25.33 2.94 -34.31
C TRP A 74 25.55 3.98 -33.22
N LEU A 75 26.45 3.66 -32.27
CA LEU A 75 27.00 4.60 -31.32
C LEU A 75 28.19 5.29 -31.98
N ASP A 76 27.97 6.51 -32.46
CA ASP A 76 28.98 7.36 -33.10
C ASP A 76 29.89 7.97 -32.03
N THR A 77 31.14 7.55 -32.01
CA THR A 77 32.16 8.01 -31.07
C THR A 77 33.08 9.09 -31.66
N SER A 78 32.76 9.60 -32.84
CA SER A 78 33.54 10.66 -33.49
C SER A 78 33.35 12.03 -32.84
N SER A 79 32.32 12.22 -32.04
CA SER A 79 32.04 13.46 -31.31
C SER A 79 31.86 13.21 -29.81
N THR A 80 32.04 14.26 -28.99
CA THR A 80 31.76 14.26 -27.56
C THR A 80 30.69 15.29 -27.26
N PRO A 81 29.52 14.91 -26.72
CA PRO A 81 29.15 13.54 -26.33
C PRO A 81 28.93 12.61 -27.53
N HIS A 82 29.08 11.30 -27.29
CA HIS A 82 28.78 10.28 -28.29
C HIS A 82 27.30 10.29 -28.64
N VAL A 83 26.96 9.96 -29.88
CA VAL A 83 25.58 10.03 -30.38
C VAL A 83 25.09 8.68 -30.86
N ILE A 84 23.90 8.28 -30.41
CA ILE A 84 23.24 7.06 -30.90
C ILE A 84 22.39 7.41 -32.11
N LYS A 85 22.68 6.71 -33.20
CA LYS A 85 22.02 6.90 -34.49
C LYS A 85 21.36 5.62 -34.97
N LYS A 86 20.27 5.77 -35.71
CA LYS A 86 19.54 4.68 -36.37
C LYS A 86 19.62 4.88 -37.89
N TYR A 87 19.82 3.82 -38.61
CA TYR A 87 19.81 3.85 -40.06
C TYR A 87 18.39 3.61 -40.61
N THR A 88 17.96 4.48 -41.50
CA THR A 88 16.77 4.26 -42.31
C THR A 88 17.16 4.25 -43.80
N THR A 89 17.43 5.37 -44.38
CA THR A 89 18.13 5.61 -45.65
C THR A 89 19.44 6.38 -45.39
N THR A 90 19.52 7.05 -44.25
CA THR A 90 20.68 7.76 -43.71
C THR A 90 20.76 7.53 -42.22
N TRP A 91 21.93 7.85 -41.61
CA TRP A 91 22.11 7.80 -40.16
C TRP A 91 21.53 9.04 -39.49
N THR A 92 20.50 8.88 -38.67
CA THR A 92 19.86 9.96 -37.94
C THR A 92 19.93 9.72 -36.41
N LYS A 93 20.18 10.80 -35.65
CA LYS A 93 20.10 10.74 -34.17
C LYS A 93 18.69 10.30 -33.76
N ILE A 94 18.63 9.41 -32.78
CA ILE A 94 17.35 8.93 -32.23
C ILE A 94 17.16 9.37 -30.79
N THR A 95 15.90 9.35 -30.37
CA THR A 95 15.48 9.38 -28.97
C THR A 95 14.45 8.28 -28.74
N THR A 96 14.37 7.76 -27.54
CA THR A 96 13.43 6.70 -27.19
C THR A 96 12.37 7.12 -26.18
N CYS A 97 12.44 8.39 -25.79
CA CYS A 97 11.49 9.03 -24.88
C CYS A 97 11.26 10.47 -25.32
N SER A 98 10.09 11.02 -25.05
CA SER A 98 9.71 12.40 -25.41
C SER A 98 10.59 13.47 -24.75
N ASN A 99 11.24 13.17 -23.64
CA ASN A 99 12.20 14.06 -22.98
C ASN A 99 13.60 14.09 -23.63
N GLY A 100 13.79 13.38 -24.75
CA GLY A 100 15.05 13.31 -25.46
C GLY A 100 16.00 12.21 -25.01
N ALA A 101 15.67 11.48 -23.94
CA ALA A 101 16.49 10.40 -23.43
C ALA A 101 16.48 9.15 -24.35
N ILE A 102 17.55 8.36 -24.25
CA ILE A 102 17.68 7.11 -25.00
C ILE A 102 17.78 5.97 -24.00
N TYR A 103 16.86 5.03 -24.11
CA TYR A 103 16.79 3.82 -23.29
C TYR A 103 17.09 2.58 -24.13
N TRP A 104 17.74 1.62 -23.51
CA TRP A 104 18.03 0.30 -24.07
C TRP A 104 17.50 -0.79 -23.14
N MET A 105 16.72 -1.70 -23.71
CA MET A 105 16.32 -2.93 -23.03
C MET A 105 17.41 -3.99 -23.29
N ASP A 106 18.31 -4.14 -22.33
CA ASP A 106 19.37 -5.16 -22.37
C ASP A 106 18.78 -6.52 -21.97
N THR A 107 18.60 -7.39 -22.96
CA THR A 107 18.14 -8.77 -22.77
C THR A 107 19.29 -9.78 -22.70
N GLY A 108 20.54 -9.31 -22.76
CA GLY A 108 21.73 -10.15 -22.60
C GLY A 108 22.09 -10.41 -21.14
N THR A 109 21.39 -9.81 -20.20
CA THR A 109 21.54 -10.00 -18.75
C THR A 109 20.37 -10.80 -18.16
N THR A 110 20.61 -11.47 -17.05
CA THR A 110 19.55 -12.17 -16.30
C THR A 110 19.54 -11.64 -14.86
N PRO A 111 18.45 -10.96 -14.44
CA PRO A 111 17.28 -10.54 -15.22
C PRO A 111 17.60 -9.49 -16.30
N ASN A 112 16.68 -9.30 -17.24
CA ASN A 112 16.74 -8.21 -18.21
C ASN A 112 16.87 -6.86 -17.49
N ALA A 113 17.56 -5.90 -18.10
CA ALA A 113 17.79 -4.59 -17.51
C ALA A 113 17.43 -3.45 -18.46
N LEU A 114 16.67 -2.47 -17.94
CA LEU A 114 16.50 -1.20 -18.64
C LEU A 114 17.71 -0.32 -18.35
N LYS A 115 18.35 0.20 -19.40
CA LYS A 115 19.52 1.08 -19.31
C LYS A 115 19.22 2.43 -19.95
N LEU A 116 19.77 3.47 -19.35
CA LEU A 116 19.69 4.85 -19.83
C LEU A 116 21.07 5.26 -20.37
N TRP A 117 21.12 5.90 -21.52
CA TRP A 117 22.33 6.49 -22.05
C TRP A 117 22.69 7.78 -21.30
N SER A 118 23.87 7.82 -20.69
CA SER A 118 24.43 9.03 -20.07
C SER A 118 25.33 9.74 -21.08
N GLU A 119 24.89 10.89 -21.59
CA GLU A 119 25.70 11.70 -22.51
C GLU A 119 26.94 12.30 -21.84
N SER A 120 26.88 12.58 -20.53
CA SER A 120 28.00 13.13 -19.77
C SER A 120 29.11 12.11 -19.52
N GLU A 121 28.74 10.85 -19.30
CA GLU A 121 29.66 9.77 -18.99
C GLU A 121 30.00 8.90 -20.22
N ASN A 122 29.31 9.12 -21.34
CA ASN A 122 29.40 8.32 -22.57
C ASN A 122 29.24 6.81 -22.31
N GLN A 123 28.30 6.43 -21.45
CA GLN A 123 28.05 5.03 -21.09
C GLN A 123 26.59 4.76 -20.80
N TRP A 124 26.23 3.45 -20.80
CA TRP A 124 24.94 2.96 -20.37
C TRP A 124 24.91 2.78 -18.85
N THR A 125 23.95 3.41 -18.20
CA THR A 125 23.69 3.25 -16.76
C THR A 125 22.42 2.47 -16.54
N ALA A 126 22.44 1.52 -15.60
CA ALA A 126 21.24 0.77 -15.24
C ALA A 126 20.19 1.70 -14.61
N VAL A 127 18.94 1.58 -15.03
CA VAL A 127 17.79 2.26 -14.42
C VAL A 127 17.43 1.49 -13.16
N ALA A 128 17.56 2.11 -11.99
CA ALA A 128 17.35 1.46 -10.70
C ALA A 128 15.90 1.03 -10.50
N THR A 129 14.93 1.80 -11.01
CA THR A 129 13.50 1.48 -10.90
C THR A 129 12.83 1.70 -12.25
N SER A 130 12.23 0.64 -12.78
CA SER A 130 11.46 0.69 -14.02
C SER A 130 9.98 0.83 -13.73
N TYR A 131 9.31 1.64 -14.53
CA TYR A 131 7.88 1.90 -14.41
C TYR A 131 7.12 1.41 -15.63
N THR A 132 5.94 0.88 -15.38
CA THR A 132 4.98 0.49 -16.41
C THR A 132 3.73 1.33 -16.27
N LYS A 133 3.30 1.93 -17.38
CA LYS A 133 2.02 2.59 -17.53
C LYS A 133 0.98 1.58 -18.03
N ILE A 134 -0.10 1.42 -17.27
CA ILE A 134 -1.26 0.60 -17.64
C ILE A 134 -2.38 1.56 -18.05
N SER A 135 -2.77 1.53 -19.31
CA SER A 135 -3.73 2.47 -19.89
C SER A 135 -5.01 1.79 -20.31
N ASN A 136 -6.12 2.34 -19.87
CA ASN A 136 -7.49 2.01 -20.30
C ASN A 136 -8.43 3.13 -19.86
N THR A 137 -9.52 3.33 -20.55
CA THR A 137 -10.47 4.42 -20.28
C THR A 137 -10.98 4.36 -18.84
N GLY A 138 -10.72 5.43 -18.08
CA GLY A 138 -11.16 5.63 -16.70
C GLY A 138 -10.51 4.68 -15.69
N ILE A 139 -9.41 4.01 -16.01
CA ILE A 139 -8.77 3.03 -15.13
C ILE A 139 -8.24 3.69 -13.83
N GLY A 140 -7.77 4.91 -13.90
CA GLY A 140 -7.22 5.63 -12.76
C GLY A 140 -8.25 6.42 -11.94
N LYS A 141 -9.50 6.60 -12.44
CA LYS A 141 -10.50 7.46 -11.78
C LYS A 141 -10.82 7.09 -10.33
N PRO A 142 -11.00 5.78 -9.98
CA PRO A 142 -11.39 5.40 -8.61
C PRO A 142 -10.25 5.43 -7.59
N PHE A 143 -9.01 5.60 -8.05
CA PHE A 143 -7.83 5.44 -7.22
C PHE A 143 -7.10 6.75 -7.00
N GLU A 144 -6.24 6.78 -5.97
CA GLU A 144 -5.34 7.88 -5.68
C GLU A 144 -3.88 7.45 -5.80
N LYS A 145 -2.99 8.43 -5.90
CA LYS A 145 -1.54 8.20 -5.87
C LYS A 145 -1.16 7.53 -4.56
N TYR A 146 -0.33 6.49 -4.65
CA TYR A 146 0.11 5.61 -3.57
C TYR A 146 -0.96 4.65 -3.03
N ASP A 147 -2.13 4.56 -3.64
CA ASP A 147 -3.01 3.41 -3.38
C ASP A 147 -2.30 2.10 -3.74
N VAL A 148 -2.54 1.08 -2.95
CA VAL A 148 -2.16 -0.29 -3.33
C VAL A 148 -3.40 -1.00 -3.85
N VAL A 149 -3.29 -1.51 -5.06
CA VAL A 149 -4.37 -2.21 -5.75
C VAL A 149 -3.94 -3.63 -6.09
N LYS A 150 -4.81 -4.58 -5.85
CA LYS A 150 -4.67 -5.92 -6.42
C LYS A 150 -5.11 -5.86 -7.87
N ILE A 151 -4.24 -6.31 -8.76
CA ILE A 151 -4.51 -6.45 -10.18
C ILE A 151 -4.75 -7.93 -10.47
N ASP A 152 -5.82 -8.24 -11.18
CA ASP A 152 -6.17 -9.60 -11.60
C ASP A 152 -6.65 -9.61 -13.06
N GLY A 153 -6.46 -10.74 -13.76
CA GLY A 153 -6.94 -10.92 -15.12
C GLY A 153 -5.92 -10.58 -16.20
N VAL A 154 -4.68 -10.29 -15.83
CA VAL A 154 -3.57 -10.15 -16.79
C VAL A 154 -3.17 -11.53 -17.27
N THR A 155 -2.94 -11.68 -18.58
CA THR A 155 -2.63 -12.95 -19.23
C THR A 155 -1.29 -12.89 -19.97
N GLY A 156 -0.81 -14.06 -20.43
CA GLY A 156 0.46 -14.17 -21.17
C GLY A 156 1.69 -14.04 -20.29
N SER A 157 2.81 -13.68 -20.90
CA SER A 157 4.13 -13.66 -20.25
C SER A 157 4.30 -12.62 -19.15
N ILE A 158 3.38 -11.67 -19.05
CA ILE A 158 3.42 -10.61 -18.01
C ILE A 158 2.48 -10.91 -16.84
N ALA A 159 1.73 -12.02 -16.87
CA ALA A 159 0.72 -12.35 -15.87
C ALA A 159 1.29 -12.37 -14.44
N ASP A 160 2.39 -13.08 -14.23
CA ASP A 160 3.02 -13.22 -12.91
C ASP A 160 3.57 -11.88 -12.37
N THR A 161 3.91 -10.96 -13.27
CA THR A 161 4.41 -9.64 -12.90
C THR A 161 3.28 -8.74 -12.40
N PHE A 162 2.08 -8.84 -12.97
CA PHE A 162 1.02 -7.87 -12.71
C PHE A 162 -0.15 -8.42 -11.88
N ASN A 163 -0.42 -9.74 -11.86
CA ASN A 163 -1.51 -10.32 -11.06
C ASN A 163 -1.15 -10.40 -9.57
N GLN A 164 -0.88 -9.24 -8.96
CA GLN A 164 -0.49 -9.10 -7.56
C GLN A 164 -0.88 -7.72 -7.01
N ASP A 165 -0.58 -7.48 -5.75
CA ASP A 165 -0.73 -6.16 -5.14
C ASP A 165 0.36 -5.22 -5.66
N MET A 166 -0.05 -4.08 -6.23
CA MET A 166 0.85 -3.10 -6.81
C MET A 166 0.53 -1.69 -6.33
N ALA A 167 1.57 -0.95 -5.96
CA ALA A 167 1.42 0.47 -5.60
C ALA A 167 1.30 1.34 -6.87
N ILE A 168 0.34 2.25 -6.86
CA ILE A 168 0.17 3.27 -7.89
C ILE A 168 1.12 4.43 -7.59
N TRP A 169 2.17 4.58 -8.36
CA TRP A 169 3.15 5.65 -8.18
C TRP A 169 2.72 6.99 -8.74
N ASP A 170 1.97 6.96 -9.83
CA ASP A 170 1.30 8.13 -10.40
C ASP A 170 0.08 7.69 -11.22
N LYS A 171 -0.82 8.63 -11.52
CA LYS A 171 -2.04 8.34 -12.27
C LYS A 171 -2.59 9.56 -13.00
N LYS A 172 -3.39 9.27 -14.02
CA LYS A 172 -4.41 10.16 -14.58
C LYS A 172 -5.72 9.38 -14.74
N ASP A 173 -6.74 10.01 -15.24
CA ASP A 173 -8.05 9.35 -15.41
C ASP A 173 -7.95 8.03 -16.18
N ASP A 174 -7.15 7.99 -17.25
CA ASP A 174 -7.08 6.89 -18.20
C ASP A 174 -5.80 6.04 -18.09
N PHE A 175 -4.98 6.26 -17.08
CA PHE A 175 -3.85 5.40 -16.80
C PHE A 175 -3.42 5.40 -15.32
N ILE A 176 -2.72 4.34 -14.94
CA ILE A 176 -1.96 4.24 -13.70
C ILE A 176 -0.51 3.87 -14.02
N ILE A 177 0.41 4.24 -13.13
CA ILE A 177 1.83 3.88 -13.22
C ILE A 177 2.19 3.02 -12.02
N VAL A 178 2.76 1.86 -12.29
CA VAL A 178 3.23 0.89 -11.29
C VAL A 178 4.70 0.55 -11.52
N THR A 179 5.37 0.04 -10.49
CA THR A 179 6.75 -0.44 -10.62
C THR A 179 6.76 -1.83 -11.25
N ALA A 180 7.21 -1.92 -12.48
CA ALA A 180 7.45 -3.17 -13.17
C ALA A 180 8.40 -2.95 -14.35
N LEU A 181 9.18 -3.98 -14.68
CA LEU A 181 9.99 -4.01 -15.90
C LEU A 181 9.22 -4.78 -16.99
N LEU A 182 8.96 -4.12 -18.11
CA LEU A 182 8.46 -4.75 -19.33
C LEU A 182 9.62 -4.97 -20.31
N THR A 183 9.80 -6.18 -20.78
CA THR A 183 10.74 -6.45 -21.88
C THR A 183 10.25 -5.82 -23.19
N ASN A 184 8.95 -5.84 -23.44
CA ASN A 184 8.31 -5.22 -24.59
C ASN A 184 6.97 -4.61 -24.19
N ASN A 185 6.63 -3.48 -24.80
CA ASN A 185 5.28 -2.94 -24.68
C ASN A 185 4.28 -3.94 -25.29
N THR A 186 3.14 -4.11 -24.63
CA THR A 186 2.15 -5.10 -25.04
C THR A 186 0.72 -4.60 -24.81
N THR A 187 -0.22 -5.27 -25.44
CA THR A 187 -1.65 -5.01 -25.27
C THR A 187 -2.39 -6.30 -24.97
N GLN A 188 -3.47 -6.18 -24.23
CA GLN A 188 -4.38 -7.28 -23.93
C GLN A 188 -5.81 -6.82 -24.19
N THR A 189 -6.61 -7.68 -24.82
CA THR A 189 -8.08 -7.57 -24.85
C THR A 189 -8.65 -8.51 -23.79
N GLY A 190 -9.58 -8.00 -23.00
CA GLY A 190 -10.17 -8.76 -21.89
C GLY A 190 -10.31 -7.89 -20.65
N VAL A 191 -10.99 -8.44 -19.67
CA VAL A 191 -11.24 -7.72 -18.41
C VAL A 191 -10.05 -7.90 -17.50
N ILE A 192 -9.44 -6.78 -17.10
CA ILE A 192 -8.49 -6.70 -15.99
C ILE A 192 -9.22 -5.98 -14.87
N THR A 193 -9.12 -6.50 -13.66
CA THR A 193 -9.75 -5.90 -12.48
C THR A 193 -8.67 -5.33 -11.56
N LEU A 194 -8.87 -4.08 -11.15
CA LEU A 194 -8.08 -3.43 -10.10
C LEU A 194 -8.96 -3.25 -8.88
N LYS A 195 -8.46 -3.63 -7.71
CA LYS A 195 -9.22 -3.50 -6.46
C LYS A 195 -8.34 -2.99 -5.32
N ARG A 196 -8.73 -1.87 -4.71
CA ARG A 196 -8.23 -1.44 -3.40
C ARG A 196 -9.17 -2.00 -2.33
N SER A 197 -8.64 -2.86 -1.47
CA SER A 197 -9.40 -3.53 -0.43
C SER A 197 -9.11 -2.93 0.95
N VAL A 198 -10.08 -3.08 1.84
CA VAL A 198 -9.98 -2.70 3.26
C VAL A 198 -10.22 -3.96 4.09
N PRO A 199 -9.42 -4.23 5.15
CA PRO A 199 -9.62 -5.40 6.00
C PRO A 199 -11.00 -5.44 6.66
N ASP A 200 -11.54 -6.65 6.85
CA ASP A 200 -12.68 -6.87 7.72
C ASP A 200 -12.22 -6.83 9.17
N MET A 201 -12.79 -5.92 9.96
CA MET A 201 -12.36 -5.69 11.33
C MET A 201 -13.55 -5.68 12.29
N ASP A 202 -13.35 -6.34 13.45
CA ASP A 202 -14.34 -6.43 14.52
C ASP A 202 -14.33 -5.18 15.41
N TYR A 203 -13.13 -4.66 15.66
CA TYR A 203 -12.90 -3.49 16.51
C TYR A 203 -11.87 -2.58 15.87
N VAL A 204 -12.07 -1.27 16.05
CA VAL A 204 -11.17 -0.23 15.53
C VAL A 204 -10.97 0.88 16.56
N CYS A 205 -9.79 1.50 16.57
CA CYS A 205 -9.47 2.69 17.33
C CYS A 205 -8.50 3.58 16.55
N GLU A 206 -8.37 4.84 16.95
CA GLU A 206 -7.41 5.78 16.39
C GLU A 206 -6.21 5.93 17.30
N SER A 207 -5.03 5.98 16.72
CA SER A 207 -3.79 6.35 17.39
C SER A 207 -2.78 6.86 16.37
N ASP A 208 -2.16 8.01 16.67
CA ASP A 208 -1.08 8.61 15.85
C ASP A 208 -1.48 8.84 14.38
N ASN A 209 -2.68 9.41 14.19
CA ASN A 209 -3.26 9.68 12.86
C ASN A 209 -3.33 8.42 11.97
N ARG A 210 -3.62 7.26 12.59
CA ARG A 210 -3.86 5.96 11.96
C ARG A 210 -5.09 5.33 12.59
N ILE A 211 -5.87 4.66 11.76
CA ILE A 211 -6.87 3.73 12.29
C ILE A 211 -6.20 2.38 12.46
N TRP A 212 -6.32 1.85 13.66
CA TRP A 212 -5.93 0.50 14.03
C TRP A 212 -7.16 -0.38 14.13
N GLY A 213 -7.03 -1.65 13.83
CA GLY A 213 -8.13 -2.59 13.97
C GLY A 213 -7.66 -4.04 14.05
N CYS A 214 -8.58 -4.94 14.34
CA CYS A 214 -8.31 -6.36 14.44
C CYS A 214 -9.43 -7.20 13.83
N SER A 215 -9.02 -8.36 13.29
CA SER A 215 -9.90 -9.38 12.73
C SER A 215 -9.78 -10.68 13.53
N SER A 216 -10.87 -11.13 14.13
CA SER A 216 -10.91 -12.41 14.84
C SER A 216 -10.84 -13.59 13.87
N GLU A 217 -11.44 -13.46 12.69
CA GLU A 217 -11.43 -14.49 11.65
C GLU A 217 -10.01 -14.82 11.17
N LYS A 218 -9.19 -13.78 10.98
CA LYS A 218 -7.81 -13.93 10.49
C LYS A 218 -6.77 -13.98 11.60
N HIS A 219 -7.15 -13.71 12.84
CA HIS A 219 -6.22 -13.52 13.97
C HIS A 219 -5.17 -12.43 13.68
N GLU A 220 -5.56 -11.35 13.04
CA GLU A 220 -4.66 -10.30 12.59
C GLU A 220 -5.00 -8.94 13.19
N ILE A 221 -3.96 -8.16 13.38
CA ILE A 221 -3.99 -6.74 13.76
C ILE A 221 -3.53 -5.94 12.56
N TYR A 222 -4.22 -4.84 12.26
CA TYR A 222 -3.93 -3.96 11.14
C TYR A 222 -3.78 -2.52 11.58
N CYS A 223 -2.99 -1.72 10.85
CA CYS A 223 -3.19 -0.28 10.83
C CYS A 223 -3.10 0.27 9.40
N CYS A 224 -3.88 1.30 9.14
CA CYS A 224 -3.87 1.99 7.86
C CYS A 224 -2.57 2.80 7.66
N LYS A 225 -2.31 3.21 6.42
CA LYS A 225 -1.29 4.21 6.12
C LYS A 225 -1.56 5.49 6.93
N GLN A 226 -0.51 6.11 7.43
CA GLN A 226 -0.64 7.32 8.25
C GLN A 226 -1.33 8.44 7.47
N GLY A 227 -2.40 8.98 8.04
CA GLY A 227 -3.22 10.01 7.42
C GLY A 227 -4.19 9.53 6.33
N ASP A 228 -4.19 8.22 5.99
CA ASP A 228 -5.03 7.69 4.93
C ASP A 228 -5.74 6.39 5.35
N MET A 229 -6.99 6.53 5.78
CA MET A 229 -7.82 5.42 6.25
C MET A 229 -8.35 4.51 5.12
N THR A 230 -8.05 4.80 3.87
CA THR A 230 -8.44 3.97 2.73
C THR A 230 -7.34 2.99 2.31
N ASN A 231 -6.09 3.23 2.73
CA ASN A 231 -4.93 2.47 2.30
C ASN A 231 -4.40 1.59 3.43
N TRP A 232 -4.56 0.28 3.29
CA TRP A 232 -4.26 -0.73 4.31
C TRP A 232 -3.12 -1.69 3.93
N TYR A 233 -2.62 -1.60 2.70
CA TYR A 233 -1.63 -2.52 2.15
C TYR A 233 -0.41 -1.79 1.57
N SER A 234 -0.12 -0.57 2.06
CA SER A 234 1.08 0.17 1.67
C SER A 234 2.30 -0.35 2.43
N TYR A 235 3.21 -1.02 1.73
CA TYR A 235 4.45 -1.59 2.28
C TYR A 235 5.65 -1.15 1.44
N LEU A 236 5.84 0.16 1.34
CA LEU A 236 6.86 0.79 0.48
C LEU A 236 8.20 1.02 1.20
N GLY A 237 8.29 0.66 2.47
CA GLY A 237 9.47 0.89 3.31
C GLY A 237 9.54 2.28 3.93
N THR A 238 8.41 3.01 3.99
CA THR A 238 8.32 4.35 4.56
C THR A 238 7.77 4.33 5.99
N ALA A 239 8.04 5.38 6.76
CA ALA A 239 7.48 5.53 8.11
C ALA A 239 5.95 5.68 8.11
N ALA A 240 5.37 6.12 7.00
CA ALA A 240 3.94 6.32 6.84
C ALA A 240 3.18 5.04 6.43
N ASP A 241 3.86 3.95 6.13
CA ASP A 241 3.25 2.72 5.60
C ASP A 241 2.19 2.11 6.53
N SER A 242 1.39 1.22 5.95
CA SER A 242 0.47 0.34 6.67
C SER A 242 1.22 -0.72 7.47
N TYR A 243 0.52 -1.38 8.38
CA TYR A 243 1.05 -2.51 9.14
C TYR A 243 0.00 -3.61 9.27
N ALA A 244 0.44 -4.84 9.21
CA ALA A 244 -0.36 -6.01 9.51
C ALA A 244 0.49 -7.06 10.23
N ALA A 245 -0.09 -7.72 11.22
CA ALA A 245 0.58 -8.82 11.94
C ALA A 245 -0.42 -9.84 12.44
N THR A 246 -0.08 -11.11 12.29
CA THR A 246 -0.83 -12.22 12.85
C THR A 246 -0.45 -12.43 14.32
N VAL A 247 -1.43 -12.68 15.19
CA VAL A 247 -1.22 -13.00 16.59
C VAL A 247 -1.51 -14.48 16.85
N GLY A 248 -0.61 -15.14 17.60
CA GLY A 248 -0.69 -16.57 17.88
C GLY A 248 -1.55 -16.95 19.10
N SER A 249 -2.34 -16.04 19.66
CA SER A 249 -3.23 -16.33 20.79
C SER A 249 -4.57 -16.87 20.30
N ASP A 250 -5.15 -17.80 21.04
CA ASP A 250 -6.48 -18.33 20.78
C ASP A 250 -7.59 -17.32 21.12
N GLY A 251 -8.79 -17.60 20.66
CA GLY A 251 -10.00 -16.83 20.95
C GLY A 251 -10.18 -15.59 20.06
N GLU A 252 -11.37 -15.03 20.13
CA GLU A 252 -11.75 -13.84 19.38
C GLU A 252 -11.21 -12.56 20.04
N PHE A 253 -10.97 -11.52 19.28
CA PHE A 253 -10.77 -10.20 19.83
C PHE A 253 -12.07 -9.68 20.48
N THR A 254 -11.93 -8.93 21.55
CA THR A 254 -13.05 -8.42 22.34
C THR A 254 -13.06 -6.89 22.48
N GLY A 255 -12.03 -6.23 21.99
CA GLY A 255 -11.93 -4.77 21.96
C GLY A 255 -10.55 -4.29 21.57
N CYS A 256 -10.45 -3.00 21.24
CA CYS A 256 -9.17 -2.32 21.10
C CYS A 256 -9.28 -0.86 21.54
N THR A 257 -8.15 -0.28 21.95
CA THR A 257 -8.08 1.13 22.34
C THR A 257 -6.64 1.63 22.32
N ALA A 258 -6.47 2.94 22.10
CA ALA A 258 -5.19 3.60 22.33
C ALA A 258 -4.98 3.85 23.82
N TYR A 259 -3.75 3.64 24.31
CA TYR A 259 -3.39 3.83 25.70
C TYR A 259 -1.89 4.14 25.87
N GLY A 260 -1.55 5.27 26.45
CA GLY A 260 -0.15 5.60 26.81
C GLY A 260 0.84 5.55 25.64
N GLY A 261 0.43 5.98 24.44
CA GLY A 261 1.26 5.91 23.22
C GLY A 261 1.39 4.51 22.63
N GLN A 262 0.57 3.55 23.09
CA GLN A 262 0.47 2.18 22.60
C GLN A 262 -0.93 1.91 22.10
N VAL A 263 -1.10 0.86 21.30
CA VAL A 263 -2.42 0.35 20.95
C VAL A 263 -2.61 -1.03 21.60
N LEU A 264 -3.70 -1.16 22.32
CA LEU A 264 -4.06 -2.37 23.03
C LEU A 264 -5.18 -3.11 22.30
N PHE A 265 -4.97 -4.39 22.05
CA PHE A 265 -5.98 -5.30 21.51
C PHE A 265 -6.29 -6.37 22.54
N PHE A 266 -7.55 -6.50 22.89
CA PHE A 266 -8.02 -7.37 23.95
C PHE A 266 -8.61 -8.66 23.38
N LYS A 267 -8.30 -9.75 24.06
CA LYS A 267 -9.12 -10.99 24.11
C LYS A 267 -9.58 -11.19 25.54
N GLU A 268 -10.38 -12.20 25.84
CA GLU A 268 -10.88 -12.37 27.21
C GLU A 268 -9.78 -12.74 28.23
N ASP A 269 -8.67 -13.33 27.77
CA ASP A 269 -7.60 -13.88 28.61
C ASP A 269 -6.21 -13.28 28.33
N CYS A 270 -6.13 -12.31 27.44
CA CYS A 270 -4.87 -11.63 27.16
C CYS A 270 -5.05 -10.22 26.55
N ILE A 271 -3.97 -9.46 26.62
CA ILE A 271 -3.82 -8.15 25.99
C ILE A 271 -2.61 -8.19 25.05
N HIS A 272 -2.81 -7.84 23.80
CA HIS A 272 -1.72 -7.57 22.86
C HIS A 272 -1.44 -6.07 22.86
N LYS A 273 -0.20 -5.72 23.19
CA LYS A 273 0.28 -4.32 23.22
C LYS A 273 1.14 -4.09 22.00
N VAL A 274 0.73 -3.18 21.15
CA VAL A 274 1.55 -2.73 20.01
C VAL A 274 2.22 -1.43 20.38
N TYR A 275 3.54 -1.38 20.27
CA TYR A 275 4.36 -0.22 20.55
C TYR A 275 5.46 -0.05 19.50
N GLY A 276 5.94 1.17 19.35
CA GLY A 276 6.87 1.57 18.32
C GLY A 276 6.44 2.89 17.70
N SER A 277 7.27 3.47 16.84
CA SER A 277 7.03 4.79 16.25
C SER A 277 6.61 4.72 14.77
N TYR A 278 6.89 3.62 14.09
CA TYR A 278 6.57 3.41 12.67
C TYR A 278 6.57 1.91 12.34
N PRO A 279 5.98 1.48 11.21
CA PRO A 279 5.72 0.07 10.91
C PRO A 279 6.93 -0.86 11.02
N ALA A 280 8.12 -0.42 10.59
CA ALA A 280 9.31 -1.27 10.63
C ALA A 280 9.86 -1.52 12.05
N ASN A 281 9.43 -0.72 13.06
CA ASN A 281 9.82 -0.92 14.45
C ASN A 281 8.67 -1.27 15.38
N TYR A 282 7.46 -1.49 14.84
CA TYR A 282 6.35 -1.97 15.67
C TYR A 282 6.65 -3.36 16.23
N GLN A 283 6.39 -3.51 17.51
CA GLN A 283 6.51 -4.76 18.23
C GLN A 283 5.20 -5.09 18.94
N ILE A 284 4.86 -6.36 18.99
CA ILE A 284 3.68 -6.85 19.71
C ILE A 284 4.15 -7.64 20.93
N ASN A 285 3.75 -7.18 22.10
CA ASN A 285 3.92 -7.92 23.34
C ASN A 285 2.56 -8.49 23.78
N THR A 286 2.48 -9.78 24.01
CA THR A 286 1.28 -10.46 24.47
C THR A 286 1.38 -10.74 25.97
N GLN A 287 0.51 -10.14 26.74
CA GLN A 287 0.39 -10.36 28.19
C GLN A 287 -0.83 -11.23 28.48
N ARG A 288 -0.62 -12.41 29.09
CA ARG A 288 -1.71 -13.22 29.60
C ARG A 288 -2.22 -12.62 30.90
N CYS A 289 -3.45 -12.16 30.88
CA CYS A 289 -4.12 -11.51 32.00
C CYS A 289 -5.63 -11.41 31.70
N ARG A 290 -6.41 -10.91 32.65
CA ARG A 290 -7.84 -10.62 32.42
C ARG A 290 -7.99 -9.54 31.36
N GLY A 291 -8.59 -9.88 30.23
CA GLY A 291 -8.94 -8.92 29.20
C GLY A 291 -10.40 -8.52 29.23
N VAL A 292 -10.89 -7.91 28.16
CA VAL A 292 -12.26 -7.45 28.05
C VAL A 292 -13.19 -8.63 27.79
N GLN A 293 -14.32 -8.69 28.49
CA GLN A 293 -15.37 -9.69 28.27
C GLN A 293 -15.97 -9.54 26.88
N LYS A 294 -16.25 -10.64 26.19
CA LYS A 294 -16.95 -10.63 24.90
C LYS A 294 -18.27 -9.84 24.99
N GLY A 295 -18.48 -8.92 24.07
CA GLY A 295 -19.66 -8.02 24.05
C GLY A 295 -19.57 -6.78 24.95
N CYS A 296 -18.45 -6.59 25.67
CA CYS A 296 -18.21 -5.46 26.55
C CYS A 296 -17.12 -4.49 26.04
N SER A 297 -16.87 -4.44 24.74
CA SER A 297 -15.89 -3.50 24.16
C SER A 297 -16.19 -2.02 24.49
N GLU A 298 -17.47 -1.67 24.62
CA GLU A 298 -17.91 -0.33 24.99
C GLU A 298 -17.70 -0.01 26.50
N SER A 299 -17.17 -0.97 27.28
CA SER A 299 -16.74 -0.74 28.66
C SER A 299 -15.33 -0.13 28.77
N LEU A 300 -14.57 -0.12 27.69
CA LEU A 300 -13.24 0.50 27.66
C LEU A 300 -13.35 2.00 27.84
N VAL A 301 -12.85 2.51 28.96
CA VAL A 301 -12.86 3.94 29.25
C VAL A 301 -11.58 4.38 29.96
N LEU A 302 -10.97 5.44 29.47
CA LEU A 302 -9.78 6.04 30.07
C LEU A 302 -10.18 7.19 31.01
N VAL A 303 -9.80 7.12 32.27
CA VAL A 303 -10.00 8.18 33.26
C VAL A 303 -8.71 8.38 34.05
N ASN A 304 -8.17 9.60 34.05
CA ASN A 304 -6.95 9.96 34.76
C ASN A 304 -5.79 8.96 34.51
N GLU A 305 -5.52 8.69 33.24
CA GLU A 305 -4.45 7.77 32.80
C GLU A 305 -4.65 6.29 33.19
N ILE A 306 -5.73 5.93 33.83
CA ILE A 306 -6.10 4.55 34.14
C ILE A 306 -7.19 4.09 33.15
N LEU A 307 -6.97 2.94 32.55
CA LEU A 307 -7.96 2.30 31.68
C LEU A 307 -8.84 1.36 32.50
N TYR A 308 -10.13 1.62 32.46
CA TYR A 308 -11.15 0.78 33.12
C TYR A 308 -11.87 -0.06 32.09
N TYR A 309 -12.20 -1.30 32.41
CA TYR A 309 -12.99 -2.17 31.55
C TYR A 309 -13.64 -3.33 32.31
N LYS A 310 -14.69 -3.91 31.74
CA LYS A 310 -15.34 -5.12 32.24
C LYS A 310 -14.63 -6.36 31.72
N SER A 311 -14.04 -7.15 32.63
CA SER A 311 -13.57 -8.50 32.38
C SER A 311 -14.68 -9.52 32.56
N ARG A 312 -14.42 -10.81 32.40
CA ARG A 312 -15.42 -11.87 32.63
C ARG A 312 -16.02 -11.82 34.04
N GLU A 313 -15.20 -11.59 35.04
CA GLU A 313 -15.61 -11.69 36.45
C GLU A 313 -15.73 -10.34 37.12
N ASP A 314 -14.85 -9.42 36.76
CA ASP A 314 -14.64 -8.16 37.46
C ASP A 314 -14.70 -6.94 36.55
N VAL A 315 -14.80 -5.77 37.15
CA VAL A 315 -14.31 -4.53 36.58
C VAL A 315 -12.84 -4.40 36.92
N CYS A 316 -12.01 -4.15 35.91
CA CYS A 316 -10.57 -4.03 36.04
C CYS A 316 -10.14 -2.58 35.86
N ALA A 317 -9.13 -2.19 36.62
CA ALA A 317 -8.31 -0.99 36.41
C ALA A 317 -6.96 -1.42 35.87
N TYR A 318 -6.46 -0.75 34.83
CA TYR A 318 -5.21 -1.06 34.15
C TYR A 318 -4.37 0.20 33.98
N ASP A 319 -3.16 0.16 34.54
CA ASP A 319 -2.19 1.26 34.54
C ASP A 319 -1.03 1.06 33.54
N GLY A 320 -1.14 0.09 32.63
CA GLY A 320 -0.09 -0.31 31.72
C GLY A 320 0.69 -1.55 32.17
N SER A 321 0.60 -1.95 33.43
CA SER A 321 1.26 -3.14 33.98
C SER A 321 0.35 -4.37 33.99
N THR A 322 -0.34 -4.64 35.08
CA THR A 322 -1.24 -5.78 35.26
C THR A 322 -2.62 -5.30 35.69
N PRO A 323 -3.70 -5.80 35.06
CA PRO A 323 -5.05 -5.44 35.45
C PRO A 323 -5.38 -5.83 36.89
N VAL A 324 -5.91 -4.88 37.64
CA VAL A 324 -6.33 -5.09 39.02
C VAL A 324 -7.85 -5.04 39.12
N SER A 325 -8.45 -6.03 39.81
CA SER A 325 -9.90 -6.05 40.10
C SER A 325 -10.25 -4.92 41.07
N ILE A 326 -11.25 -4.13 40.74
CA ILE A 326 -11.76 -3.04 41.58
C ILE A 326 -13.22 -3.29 42.01
N SER A 327 -13.85 -4.34 41.53
CA SER A 327 -15.26 -4.64 41.80
C SER A 327 -15.48 -5.84 42.74
N ALA A 328 -14.42 -6.36 43.35
CA ALA A 328 -14.51 -7.53 44.22
C ALA A 328 -15.54 -7.38 45.38
N ALA A 329 -15.69 -6.15 45.89
CA ALA A 329 -16.67 -5.82 46.92
C ALA A 329 -18.14 -5.84 46.45
N LEU A 330 -18.40 -5.85 45.16
CA LEU A 330 -19.75 -5.83 44.58
C LEU A 330 -20.36 -7.22 44.40
N GLY A 331 -19.60 -8.28 44.75
CA GLY A 331 -20.06 -9.67 44.63
C GLY A 331 -19.87 -10.25 43.22
N GLY A 332 -20.31 -11.48 43.02
CA GLY A 332 -20.07 -12.26 41.82
C GLY A 332 -21.14 -12.10 40.71
N GLU A 333 -21.87 -11.01 40.69
CA GLU A 333 -22.85 -10.77 39.62
C GLU A 333 -22.17 -10.61 38.25
N ARG A 334 -22.63 -11.36 37.27
CA ARG A 334 -22.14 -11.29 35.89
C ARG A 334 -23.05 -10.43 35.07
N TYR A 335 -22.48 -9.34 34.56
CA TYR A 335 -23.17 -8.43 33.67
C TYR A 335 -22.71 -8.68 32.24
N GLU A 336 -23.66 -8.70 31.31
CA GLU A 336 -23.41 -8.77 29.88
C GLU A 336 -23.65 -7.38 29.24
N LYS A 337 -22.88 -7.06 28.18
CA LYS A 337 -23.03 -5.83 27.40
C LYS A 337 -22.91 -4.54 28.24
N VAL A 338 -21.90 -4.48 29.07
CA VAL A 338 -21.59 -3.31 29.89
C VAL A 338 -21.00 -2.19 29.02
N ARG A 339 -21.49 -1.00 29.27
CA ARG A 339 -20.97 0.26 28.69
C ARG A 339 -20.40 1.14 29.80
N ALA A 340 -19.37 1.89 29.48
CA ALA A 340 -18.81 2.89 30.39
C ALA A 340 -18.67 4.25 29.69
N GLY A 341 -18.69 5.29 30.50
CA GLY A 341 -18.46 6.66 30.06
C GLY A 341 -17.75 7.44 31.16
N ALA A 342 -16.83 8.31 30.80
CA ALA A 342 -16.23 9.28 31.71
C ALA A 342 -17.04 10.57 31.67
N LEU A 343 -17.58 10.98 32.82
CA LEU A 343 -18.01 12.36 33.01
C LEU A 343 -16.73 13.16 33.30
N GLY A 344 -16.41 14.12 32.44
CA GLY A 344 -15.21 14.92 32.58
C GLY A 344 -15.09 15.49 34.00
N ALA A 345 -14.06 15.06 34.71
CA ALA A 345 -13.60 15.78 35.85
C ALA A 345 -13.06 17.14 35.34
N LYS A 346 -13.65 18.23 35.85
CA LYS A 346 -13.13 19.58 35.65
C LYS A 346 -11.78 19.74 36.38
#